data_f8143f68495c132073862cd07ab0a9a4
#
_entry.id   f8143f68495c132073862cd07ab0a9a4
#
_cell.length_a   1.000
_cell.length_b   1.000
_cell.length_c   1.000
_cell.angle_alpha   90.00
_cell.angle_beta   90.00
_cell.angle_gamma   90.00
#
_symmetry.space_group_name_H-M   'P 1'
#
loop_
_entity.id
_entity.type
_entity.pdbx_description
1 polymer ?
#
loop_
_entity_poly.entity_id
_entity_poly.type
_entity_poly.pdbx_seq_one_letter_code
_entity_poly.pdbx_strand_id
1 'polypeptide(L)'
;MKKQESNTHLLPHYYTDLVEAGCDEAGRGCLAGSVYAAAVILPPDYDNALLNDSKKLTEKARRTLRDQIVRDAVAWAVGVVTPEEIDRINILNASFLAMHRALDQLTVRPEAVIVDGNRFTPYRDLPYTTIVKGDGKYQSIAAASILAKTFRDEYMDRLAEEYPYYDWQKNKGYPTKAHREGIRLHGTTPYHRMSYNLLGGGQLELKFEED
;
A
#
# COMPACT_ATOMS: atom_id res chain seq x y z
N MET A 1 -32.64 14.07 -10.31
CA MET A 1 -31.93 14.53 -9.11
C MET A 1 -30.44 14.27 -9.31
N LYS A 2 -29.64 15.31 -9.56
CA LYS A 2 -28.17 15.22 -9.61
C LYS A 2 -27.69 14.98 -8.17
N LYS A 3 -26.99 13.87 -7.91
CA LYS A 3 -26.24 13.69 -6.66
C LYS A 3 -25.28 14.86 -6.54
N GLN A 4 -25.44 15.70 -5.52
CA GLN A 4 -24.41 16.63 -5.09
C GLN A 4 -23.16 15.78 -4.76
N GLU A 5 -22.13 15.90 -5.57
CA GLU A 5 -20.79 15.48 -5.19
C GLU A 5 -20.39 16.36 -4.00
N SER A 6 -20.38 15.77 -2.82
CA SER A 6 -19.76 16.41 -1.66
C SER A 6 -18.28 16.47 -1.97
N ASN A 7 -17.79 17.65 -2.35
CA ASN A 7 -16.37 17.96 -2.44
C ASN A 7 -15.86 18.01 -0.99
N THR A 8 -15.66 16.84 -0.38
CA THR A 8 -15.13 16.74 0.97
C THR A 8 -13.63 16.96 0.88
N HIS A 9 -13.21 18.17 1.15
CA HIS A 9 -11.81 18.53 1.34
C HIS A 9 -11.21 17.66 2.45
N LEU A 10 -10.06 17.04 2.21
CA LEU A 10 -9.39 16.24 3.23
C LEU A 10 -8.87 17.14 4.36
N LEU A 11 -8.95 16.67 5.58
CA LEU A 11 -8.42 17.39 6.74
C LEU A 11 -6.89 17.47 6.66
N PRO A 12 -6.28 18.63 7.01
CA PRO A 12 -4.83 18.80 6.96
C PRO A 12 -4.11 17.91 7.99
N HIS A 13 -4.61 17.82 9.22
CA HIS A 13 -4.00 17.04 10.31
C HIS A 13 -5.03 16.51 11.29
N TYR A 14 -4.65 15.48 12.04
CA TYR A 14 -5.32 14.97 13.22
C TYR A 14 -4.74 15.62 14.50
N TYR A 15 -3.41 15.71 14.59
CA TYR A 15 -2.68 16.36 15.68
C TYR A 15 -2.26 17.76 15.24
N THR A 16 -2.85 18.80 15.84
CA THR A 16 -2.65 20.21 15.41
C THR A 16 -1.32 20.80 15.86
N ASP A 17 -0.75 20.28 16.96
CA ASP A 17 0.43 20.88 17.62
C ASP A 17 1.69 19.99 17.52
N LEU A 18 1.63 18.91 16.72
CA LEU A 18 2.71 17.93 16.57
C LEU A 18 3.12 17.78 15.11
N VAL A 19 4.39 17.44 14.89
CA VAL A 19 4.86 17.00 13.56
C VAL A 19 4.29 15.63 13.28
N GLU A 20 3.21 15.59 12.50
CA GLU A 20 2.43 14.39 12.20
C GLU A 20 2.93 13.70 10.94
N ALA A 21 3.13 12.38 10.99
CA ALA A 21 3.31 11.54 9.81
C ALA A 21 2.06 10.72 9.50
N GLY A 22 1.56 10.78 8.27
CA GLY A 22 0.50 9.89 7.76
C GLY A 22 1.10 8.64 7.12
N CYS A 23 0.53 7.46 7.40
CA CYS A 23 0.97 6.17 6.87
C CYS A 23 -0.16 5.41 6.19
N ASP A 24 0.17 4.77 5.07
CA ASP A 24 -0.71 3.83 4.36
C ASP A 24 0.13 2.76 3.63
N GLU A 25 -0.49 1.64 3.24
CA GLU A 25 0.15 0.55 2.51
C GLU A 25 -0.55 0.18 1.22
N ALA A 26 0.19 -0.46 0.31
CA ALA A 26 -0.30 -1.03 -0.94
C ALA A 26 0.17 -2.48 -1.14
N GLY A 27 -0.70 -3.32 -1.67
CA GLY A 27 -0.36 -4.67 -2.08
C GLY A 27 -0.70 -5.78 -1.08
N ARG A 28 -1.51 -5.54 -0.05
CA ARG A 28 -1.89 -6.59 0.94
C ARG A 28 -2.55 -7.82 0.31
N GLY A 29 -3.53 -7.61 -0.54
CA GLY A 29 -4.33 -8.71 -1.15
C GLY A 29 -3.70 -9.35 -2.39
N CYS A 30 -2.45 -9.05 -2.72
CA CYS A 30 -1.78 -9.57 -3.90
C CYS A 30 -1.20 -10.97 -3.66
N LEU A 31 -1.24 -11.83 -4.69
CA LEU A 31 -0.60 -13.16 -4.66
C LEU A 31 0.91 -13.07 -4.88
N ALA A 32 1.39 -11.98 -5.48
CA ALA A 32 2.79 -11.76 -5.80
C ALA A 32 3.24 -10.33 -5.53
N GLY A 33 4.54 -10.18 -5.33
CA GLY A 33 5.21 -8.92 -5.08
C GLY A 33 5.20 -8.49 -3.62
N SER A 34 6.11 -7.60 -3.31
CA SER A 34 6.28 -7.01 -1.98
C SER A 34 5.07 -6.19 -1.55
N VAL A 35 4.88 -6.02 -0.25
CA VAL A 35 4.04 -4.96 0.30
C VAL A 35 4.87 -3.69 0.44
N TYR A 36 4.28 -2.58 0.05
CA TYR A 36 4.86 -1.25 0.12
C TYR A 36 4.05 -0.41 1.10
N ALA A 37 4.70 0.31 1.97
CA ALA A 37 4.07 1.34 2.78
C ALA A 37 4.81 2.66 2.59
N ALA A 38 4.11 3.77 2.79
CA ALA A 38 4.73 5.08 2.80
C ALA A 38 4.42 5.80 4.10
N ALA A 39 5.32 6.69 4.51
CA ALA A 39 5.13 7.67 5.57
C ALA A 39 5.37 9.06 4.98
N VAL A 40 4.47 10.00 5.26
CA VAL A 40 4.52 11.37 4.70
C VAL A 40 4.25 12.41 5.78
N ILE A 41 5.13 13.39 5.89
CA ILE A 41 4.95 14.61 6.69
C ILE A 41 4.70 15.74 5.71
N LEU A 42 3.54 16.37 5.79
CA LEU A 42 3.19 17.52 4.95
C LEU A 42 3.44 18.83 5.70
N PRO A 43 3.66 19.96 4.98
CA PRO A 43 3.66 21.28 5.60
C PRO A 43 2.35 21.56 6.37
N PRO A 44 2.37 22.33 7.46
CA PRO A 44 1.16 22.62 8.25
C PRO A 44 0.04 23.32 7.47
N ASP A 45 0.40 24.11 6.47
CA ASP A 45 -0.50 24.85 5.59
C ASP A 45 -0.73 24.15 4.24
N TYR A 46 -0.31 22.89 4.11
CA TYR A 46 -0.50 22.12 2.88
C TYR A 46 -1.97 21.94 2.58
N ASP A 47 -2.35 22.35 1.38
CA ASP A 47 -3.70 22.18 0.85
C ASP A 47 -3.68 21.78 -0.61
N ASN A 48 -4.14 20.57 -0.90
CA ASN A 48 -4.22 20.05 -2.26
C ASN A 48 -5.58 19.40 -2.49
N ALA A 49 -6.49 20.14 -3.11
CA ALA A 49 -7.85 19.68 -3.41
C ALA A 49 -7.92 18.47 -4.35
N LEU A 50 -6.81 18.11 -5.02
CA LEU A 50 -6.72 16.93 -5.88
C LEU A 50 -6.41 15.65 -5.09
N LEU A 51 -5.94 15.76 -3.85
CA LEU A 51 -5.72 14.60 -2.98
C LEU A 51 -7.07 13.94 -2.67
N ASN A 52 -7.11 12.64 -2.87
CA ASN A 52 -8.25 11.79 -2.54
C ASN A 52 -7.77 10.34 -2.38
N ASP A 53 -8.66 9.46 -1.92
CA ASP A 53 -8.45 8.00 -1.95
C ASP A 53 -7.83 7.58 -3.30
N SER A 54 -6.64 7.00 -3.23
CA SER A 54 -5.83 6.65 -4.41
C SER A 54 -6.57 5.73 -5.40
N LYS A 55 -7.55 4.96 -4.91
CA LYS A 55 -8.38 4.04 -5.72
C LYS A 55 -9.40 4.78 -6.59
N LYS A 56 -9.77 6.02 -6.23
CA LYS A 56 -10.69 6.87 -6.99
C LYS A 56 -10.00 7.67 -8.09
N LEU A 57 -8.67 7.74 -8.05
CA LEU A 57 -7.85 8.49 -8.99
C LEU A 57 -7.48 7.63 -10.20
N THR A 58 -7.37 8.24 -11.37
CA THR A 58 -6.76 7.60 -12.54
C THR A 58 -5.25 7.40 -12.31
N GLU A 59 -4.63 6.47 -13.03
CA GLU A 59 -3.19 6.26 -12.96
C GLU A 59 -2.39 7.54 -13.27
N LYS A 60 -2.79 8.26 -14.32
CA LYS A 60 -2.17 9.55 -14.68
C LYS A 60 -2.26 10.56 -13.54
N ALA A 61 -3.43 10.70 -12.91
CA ALA A 61 -3.61 11.60 -11.78
C ALA A 61 -2.74 11.19 -10.59
N ARG A 62 -2.65 9.91 -10.26
CA ARG A 62 -1.76 9.41 -9.21
C ARG A 62 -0.29 9.74 -9.47
N ARG A 63 0.19 9.55 -10.71
CA ARG A 63 1.58 9.89 -11.08
C ARG A 63 1.87 11.38 -10.93
N THR A 64 0.97 12.24 -11.42
CA THR A 64 1.10 13.69 -11.24
C THR A 64 1.11 14.10 -9.76
N LEU A 65 0.20 13.54 -8.95
CA LEU A 65 0.14 13.81 -7.52
C LEU A 65 1.37 13.29 -6.78
N ARG A 66 1.89 12.12 -7.17
CA ARG A 66 3.17 11.61 -6.63
C ARG A 66 4.29 12.63 -6.79
N ASP A 67 4.46 13.18 -8.00
CA ASP A 67 5.53 14.16 -8.26
C ASP A 67 5.34 15.43 -7.43
N GLN A 68 4.10 15.86 -7.22
CA GLN A 68 3.77 16.98 -6.32
C GLN A 68 4.10 16.64 -4.86
N ILE A 69 3.66 15.49 -4.35
CA ILE A 69 3.91 15.05 -2.97
C ILE A 69 5.42 14.95 -2.70
N VAL A 70 6.17 14.34 -3.61
CA VAL A 70 7.62 14.16 -3.50
C VAL A 70 8.34 15.52 -3.42
N ARG A 71 7.87 16.53 -4.15
CA ARG A 71 8.43 17.87 -4.15
C ARG A 71 8.02 18.69 -2.92
N ASP A 72 6.76 18.60 -2.50
CA ASP A 72 6.12 19.52 -1.56
C ASP A 72 6.13 19.03 -0.11
N ALA A 73 6.27 17.71 0.12
CA ALA A 73 6.33 17.15 1.47
C ALA A 73 7.57 17.61 2.24
N VAL A 74 7.42 17.86 3.54
CA VAL A 74 8.52 18.13 4.47
C VAL A 74 9.47 16.94 4.55
N ALA A 75 8.89 15.74 4.62
CA ALA A 75 9.61 14.47 4.52
C ALA A 75 8.67 13.37 4.02
N TRP A 76 9.22 12.43 3.30
CA TRP A 76 8.53 11.22 2.90
C TRP A 76 9.51 10.06 2.75
N ALA A 77 9.01 8.85 2.92
CA ALA A 77 9.80 7.63 2.68
C ALA A 77 8.87 6.46 2.36
N VAL A 78 9.46 5.43 1.76
CA VAL A 78 8.77 4.17 1.40
C VAL A 78 9.48 3.00 2.04
N GLY A 79 8.76 2.20 2.79
CA GLY A 79 9.21 0.94 3.35
C GLY A 79 8.66 -0.25 2.56
N VAL A 80 9.49 -1.28 2.43
CA VAL A 80 9.17 -2.46 1.63
C VAL A 80 9.39 -3.72 2.45
N VAL A 81 8.49 -4.69 2.33
CA VAL A 81 8.63 -6.04 2.91
C VAL A 81 8.42 -7.06 1.80
N THR A 82 9.36 -7.99 1.67
CA THR A 82 9.43 -8.94 0.57
C THR A 82 8.39 -10.07 0.70
N PRO A 83 8.10 -10.82 -0.37
CA PRO A 83 7.23 -12.00 -0.31
C PRO A 83 7.70 -13.03 0.72
N GLU A 84 9.00 -13.30 0.79
CA GLU A 84 9.58 -14.22 1.78
C GLU A 84 9.33 -13.77 3.22
N GLU A 85 9.50 -12.48 3.50
CA GLU A 85 9.20 -11.91 4.82
C GLU A 85 7.71 -11.97 5.13
N ILE A 86 6.83 -11.70 4.14
CA ILE A 86 5.37 -11.81 4.28
C ILE A 86 4.98 -13.23 4.67
N ASP A 87 5.55 -14.24 3.99
CA ASP A 87 5.27 -15.66 4.27
C ASP A 87 5.71 -16.06 5.69
N ARG A 88 6.78 -15.44 6.19
CA ARG A 88 7.31 -15.71 7.53
C ARG A 88 6.51 -15.06 8.67
N ILE A 89 6.05 -13.79 8.49
CA ILE A 89 5.45 -13.01 9.57
C ILE A 89 3.96 -12.70 9.38
N ASN A 90 3.35 -13.15 8.31
CA ASN A 90 2.04 -12.83 7.73
C ASN A 90 1.89 -11.39 7.24
N ILE A 91 0.84 -11.16 6.45
CA ILE A 91 0.62 -9.86 5.78
C ILE A 91 0.27 -8.73 6.72
N LEU A 92 -0.40 -8.99 7.84
CA LEU A 92 -0.75 -7.94 8.80
C LEU A 92 0.52 -7.36 9.45
N ASN A 93 1.38 -8.23 9.97
CA ASN A 93 2.65 -7.84 10.56
C ASN A 93 3.61 -7.26 9.52
N ALA A 94 3.59 -7.79 8.29
CA ALA A 94 4.38 -7.26 7.17
C ALA A 94 3.96 -5.83 6.80
N SER A 95 2.66 -5.50 6.84
CA SER A 95 2.19 -4.13 6.61
C SER A 95 2.72 -3.17 7.68
N PHE A 96 2.67 -3.57 8.96
CA PHE A 96 3.21 -2.74 10.04
C PHE A 96 4.73 -2.59 9.94
N LEU A 97 5.45 -3.67 9.62
CA LEU A 97 6.90 -3.62 9.39
C LEU A 97 7.26 -2.69 8.22
N ALA A 98 6.50 -2.71 7.14
CA ALA A 98 6.70 -1.79 6.01
C ALA A 98 6.48 -0.33 6.43
N MET A 99 5.45 -0.03 7.23
CA MET A 99 5.22 1.31 7.78
C MET A 99 6.37 1.74 8.72
N HIS A 100 6.84 0.85 9.60
CA HIS A 100 7.97 1.13 10.48
C HIS A 100 9.25 1.42 9.68
N ARG A 101 9.53 0.64 8.62
CA ARG A 101 10.65 0.89 7.69
C ARG A 101 10.52 2.23 6.97
N ALA A 102 9.32 2.66 6.62
CA ALA A 102 9.10 3.99 6.06
C ALA A 102 9.36 5.09 7.09
N LEU A 103 8.83 4.95 8.32
CA LEU A 103 9.05 5.90 9.41
C LEU A 103 10.54 6.02 9.79
N ASP A 104 11.29 4.90 9.79
CA ASP A 104 12.73 4.89 10.08
C ASP A 104 13.57 5.66 9.04
N GLN A 105 13.09 5.77 7.80
CA GLN A 105 13.77 6.43 6.70
C GLN A 105 13.41 7.91 6.55
N LEU A 106 12.46 8.43 7.32
CA LEU A 106 12.12 9.85 7.27
C LEU A 106 13.31 10.73 7.68
N THR A 107 13.59 11.76 6.89
CA THR A 107 14.66 12.74 7.18
C THR A 107 14.29 13.70 8.30
N VAL A 108 13.00 13.87 8.56
CA VAL A 108 12.46 14.62 9.70
C VAL A 108 11.73 13.63 10.61
N ARG A 109 12.07 13.65 11.91
CA ARG A 109 11.44 12.76 12.89
C ARG A 109 10.01 13.23 13.19
N PRO A 110 8.99 12.38 13.02
CA PRO A 110 7.63 12.72 13.46
C PRO A 110 7.53 12.70 14.99
N GLU A 111 6.57 13.45 15.52
CA GLU A 111 6.17 13.47 16.93
C GLU A 111 4.88 12.68 17.17
N ALA A 112 4.10 12.43 16.10
CA ALA A 112 2.91 11.59 16.12
C ALA A 112 2.72 10.89 14.78
N VAL A 113 1.96 9.79 14.78
CA VAL A 113 1.67 9.00 13.58
C VAL A 113 0.16 8.80 13.44
N ILE A 114 -0.38 9.03 12.25
CA ILE A 114 -1.73 8.60 11.86
C ILE A 114 -1.65 7.56 10.76
N VAL A 115 -2.47 6.51 10.88
CA VAL A 115 -2.36 5.31 10.04
C VAL A 115 -3.70 4.98 9.43
N ASP A 116 -3.74 4.64 8.12
CA ASP A 116 -4.95 4.07 7.54
C ASP A 116 -5.26 2.69 8.14
N GLY A 117 -6.53 2.47 8.47
CA GLY A 117 -6.98 1.19 9.01
C GLY A 117 -7.47 1.24 10.45
N ASN A 118 -7.56 0.06 11.07
CA ASN A 118 -8.11 -0.11 12.43
C ASN A 118 -7.12 -0.79 13.39
N ARG A 119 -5.90 -1.08 12.96
CA ARG A 119 -4.84 -1.71 13.75
C ARG A 119 -3.48 -1.18 13.33
N PHE A 120 -2.60 -1.07 14.30
CA PHE A 120 -1.20 -0.71 14.11
C PHE A 120 -0.38 -1.25 15.29
N THR A 121 0.84 -1.66 15.05
CA THR A 121 1.79 -1.95 16.13
C THR A 121 2.50 -0.65 16.49
N PRO A 122 2.55 -0.25 17.78
CA PRO A 122 3.23 0.97 18.19
C PRO A 122 4.62 1.12 17.55
N TYR A 123 4.92 2.33 17.08
CA TYR A 123 6.23 2.67 16.56
C TYR A 123 6.98 3.49 17.60
N ARG A 124 7.96 2.85 18.26
CA ARG A 124 8.71 3.46 19.38
C ARG A 124 7.70 3.97 20.44
N ASP A 125 8.00 5.08 21.09
CA ASP A 125 7.15 5.71 22.11
C ASP A 125 6.29 6.86 21.55
N LEU A 126 6.04 6.86 20.24
CA LEU A 126 5.23 7.91 19.62
C LEU A 126 3.73 7.67 19.80
N PRO A 127 2.96 8.70 20.09
CA PRO A 127 1.51 8.62 20.02
C PRO A 127 1.07 8.29 18.58
N TYR A 128 0.06 7.45 18.45
CA TYR A 128 -0.52 7.13 17.15
C TYR A 128 -2.03 7.02 17.21
N THR A 129 -2.66 7.26 16.06
CA THR A 129 -4.10 7.03 15.86
C THR A 129 -4.34 6.26 14.57
N THR A 130 -5.14 5.19 14.66
CA THR A 130 -5.62 4.46 13.48
C THR A 130 -6.93 5.03 13.00
N ILE A 131 -7.05 5.24 11.69
CA ILE A 131 -8.20 5.93 11.09
C ILE A 131 -8.74 5.10 9.94
N VAL A 132 -9.90 4.49 10.14
CA VAL A 132 -10.57 3.70 9.09
C VAL A 132 -10.93 4.60 7.91
N LYS A 133 -10.45 4.24 6.70
CA LYS A 133 -10.55 5.02 5.47
C LYS A 133 -9.90 6.41 5.65
N GLY A 134 -8.74 6.43 6.28
CA GLY A 134 -7.96 7.63 6.55
C GLY A 134 -7.49 8.33 5.27
N ASP A 135 -7.21 7.56 4.21
CA ASP A 135 -6.89 8.02 2.86
C ASP A 135 -7.97 8.90 2.21
N GLY A 136 -9.21 8.77 2.66
CA GLY A 136 -10.32 9.64 2.28
C GLY A 136 -10.67 10.72 3.30
N LYS A 137 -9.84 10.93 4.34
CA LYS A 137 -10.12 11.88 5.43
C LYS A 137 -8.98 12.85 5.71
N TYR A 138 -7.71 12.40 5.65
CA TYR A 138 -6.52 13.19 5.99
C TYR A 138 -5.53 13.24 4.84
N GLN A 139 -4.98 14.43 4.61
CA GLN A 139 -4.10 14.67 3.46
C GLN A 139 -2.79 13.88 3.55
N SER A 140 -2.19 13.75 4.74
CA SER A 140 -0.95 13.01 4.93
C SER A 140 -1.13 11.50 4.68
N ILE A 141 -2.28 10.90 5.08
CA ILE A 141 -2.59 9.49 4.76
C ILE A 141 -2.87 9.32 3.26
N ALA A 142 -3.64 10.24 2.65
CA ALA A 142 -3.90 10.20 1.20
C ALA A 142 -2.60 10.29 0.39
N ALA A 143 -1.68 11.17 0.79
CA ALA A 143 -0.35 11.29 0.19
C ALA A 143 0.45 9.99 0.33
N ALA A 144 0.45 9.36 1.52
CA ALA A 144 1.10 8.08 1.76
C ALA A 144 0.50 6.97 0.88
N SER A 145 -0.84 6.91 0.76
CA SER A 145 -1.55 5.97 -0.12
C SER A 145 -1.08 6.09 -1.57
N ILE A 146 -0.98 7.31 -2.09
CA ILE A 146 -0.50 7.58 -3.46
C ILE A 146 0.94 7.13 -3.63
N LEU A 147 1.84 7.45 -2.69
CA LEU A 147 3.24 7.02 -2.77
C LEU A 147 3.37 5.50 -2.70
N ALA A 148 2.77 4.85 -1.71
CA ALA A 148 2.82 3.40 -1.58
C ALA A 148 2.30 2.70 -2.84
N LYS A 149 1.17 3.16 -3.39
CA LYS A 149 0.56 2.60 -4.59
C LYS A 149 1.41 2.81 -5.84
N THR A 150 1.91 4.01 -6.08
CA THR A 150 2.66 4.32 -7.30
C THR A 150 4.04 3.66 -7.33
N PHE A 151 4.77 3.66 -6.22
CA PHE A 151 6.06 2.96 -6.13
C PHE A 151 5.90 1.46 -6.28
N ARG A 152 4.83 0.88 -5.71
CA ARG A 152 4.54 -0.53 -5.87
C ARG A 152 4.14 -0.89 -7.30
N ASP A 153 3.33 -0.06 -7.95
CA ASP A 153 2.91 -0.32 -9.33
C ASP A 153 4.12 -0.33 -10.28
N GLU A 154 5.06 0.61 -10.15
CA GLU A 154 6.31 0.63 -10.91
C GLU A 154 7.18 -0.60 -10.64
N TYR A 155 7.25 -1.07 -9.40
CA TYR A 155 7.94 -2.31 -9.09
C TYR A 155 7.30 -3.50 -9.80
N MET A 156 5.97 -3.60 -9.80
CA MET A 156 5.26 -4.69 -10.49
C MET A 156 5.36 -4.60 -12.01
N ASP A 157 5.46 -3.39 -12.57
CA ASP A 157 5.70 -3.21 -14.01
C ASP A 157 7.08 -3.76 -14.43
N ARG A 158 8.14 -3.49 -13.65
CA ARG A 158 9.47 -4.08 -13.87
C ARG A 158 9.45 -5.61 -13.77
N LEU A 159 8.76 -6.16 -12.78
CA LEU A 159 8.62 -7.62 -12.66
C LEU A 159 7.83 -8.24 -13.81
N ALA A 160 6.87 -7.51 -14.38
CA ALA A 160 6.08 -7.98 -15.51
C ALA A 160 6.94 -8.10 -16.79
N GLU A 161 7.98 -7.28 -16.96
CA GLU A 161 8.94 -7.40 -18.05
C GLU A 161 9.78 -8.69 -17.91
N GLU A 162 10.19 -9.02 -16.68
CA GLU A 162 10.98 -10.22 -16.40
C GLU A 162 10.12 -11.50 -16.42
N TYR A 163 8.86 -11.41 -15.95
CA TYR A 163 7.92 -12.53 -15.83
C TYR A 163 6.60 -12.23 -16.57
N PRO A 164 6.55 -12.30 -17.90
CA PRO A 164 5.40 -11.84 -18.70
C PRO A 164 4.15 -12.73 -18.63
N TYR A 165 4.25 -13.89 -17.98
CA TYR A 165 3.20 -14.92 -18.00
C TYR A 165 2.04 -14.68 -17.03
N TYR A 166 2.16 -13.72 -16.10
CA TYR A 166 1.22 -13.54 -14.98
C TYR A 166 0.31 -12.32 -15.13
N ASP A 167 0.43 -11.58 -16.25
CA ASP A 167 -0.30 -10.34 -16.52
C ASP A 167 -0.12 -9.25 -15.42
N TRP A 168 1.07 -9.26 -14.76
CA TRP A 168 1.36 -8.33 -13.66
C TRP A 168 1.37 -6.86 -14.08
N GLN A 169 1.64 -6.59 -15.35
CA GLN A 169 1.52 -5.23 -15.90
C GLN A 169 0.12 -4.64 -15.71
N LYS A 170 -0.94 -5.47 -15.80
CA LYS A 170 -2.32 -5.04 -15.59
C LYS A 170 -2.80 -5.29 -14.18
N ASN A 171 -2.63 -6.52 -13.69
CA ASN A 171 -3.20 -6.92 -12.41
C ASN A 171 -2.35 -6.55 -11.19
N LYS A 172 -1.10 -6.08 -11.36
CA LYS A 172 -0.18 -5.66 -10.28
C LYS A 172 -0.02 -6.72 -9.17
N GLY A 173 -0.12 -8.01 -9.53
CA GLY A 173 -0.02 -9.14 -8.62
C GLY A 173 -1.33 -9.53 -7.91
N TYR A 174 -2.44 -8.86 -8.18
CA TYR A 174 -3.75 -9.23 -7.60
C TYR A 174 -4.27 -10.57 -8.14
N PRO A 175 -5.15 -11.29 -7.39
CA PRO A 175 -5.62 -12.64 -7.69
C PRO A 175 -6.65 -12.70 -8.83
N THR A 176 -6.30 -12.16 -10.00
CA THR A 176 -7.12 -12.23 -11.20
C THR A 176 -7.12 -13.63 -11.80
N LYS A 177 -8.10 -13.92 -12.67
CA LYS A 177 -8.14 -15.17 -13.42
C LYS A 177 -6.86 -15.37 -14.27
N ALA A 178 -6.38 -14.31 -14.93
CA ALA A 178 -5.16 -14.35 -15.73
C ALA A 178 -3.92 -14.68 -14.87
N HIS A 179 -3.79 -14.06 -13.68
CA HIS A 179 -2.68 -14.34 -12.77
C HIS A 179 -2.68 -15.82 -12.32
N ARG A 180 -3.84 -16.34 -11.88
CA ARG A 180 -3.97 -17.74 -11.44
C ARG A 180 -3.74 -18.73 -12.60
N GLU A 181 -4.17 -18.38 -13.79
CA GLU A 181 -3.90 -19.18 -15.01
C GLU A 181 -2.40 -19.21 -15.32
N GLY A 182 -1.73 -18.05 -15.24
CA GLY A 182 -0.28 -17.97 -15.36
C GLY A 182 0.45 -18.88 -14.36
N ILE A 183 0.01 -18.88 -13.10
CA ILE A 183 0.59 -19.78 -12.07
C ILE A 183 0.34 -21.25 -12.43
N ARG A 184 -0.84 -21.60 -12.90
CA ARG A 184 -1.16 -22.98 -13.27
C ARG A 184 -0.33 -23.49 -14.44
N LEU A 185 -0.04 -22.65 -15.43
CA LEU A 185 0.70 -23.02 -16.64
C LEU A 185 2.22 -22.92 -16.48
N HIS A 186 2.72 -21.98 -15.72
CA HIS A 186 4.15 -21.65 -15.63
C HIS A 186 4.75 -21.84 -14.24
N GLY A 187 3.94 -22.27 -13.26
CA GLY A 187 4.37 -22.41 -11.87
C GLY A 187 4.48 -21.07 -11.13
N THR A 188 5.19 -21.09 -10.03
CA THR A 188 5.45 -19.90 -9.20
C THR A 188 6.85 -19.33 -9.46
N THR A 189 7.06 -18.09 -9.07
CA THR A 189 8.36 -17.40 -9.06
C THR A 189 8.74 -17.08 -7.60
N PRO A 190 9.98 -16.65 -7.31
CA PRO A 190 10.35 -16.16 -5.97
C PRO A 190 9.54 -14.95 -5.48
N TYR A 191 8.78 -14.32 -6.36
CA TYR A 191 7.93 -13.17 -6.03
C TYR A 191 6.52 -13.55 -5.61
N HIS A 192 6.10 -14.81 -5.75
CA HIS A 192 4.81 -15.30 -5.25
C HIS A 192 4.85 -15.51 -3.73
N ARG A 193 3.74 -15.20 -3.07
CA ARG A 193 3.56 -15.40 -1.62
C ARG A 193 3.05 -16.80 -1.36
N MET A 194 3.94 -17.70 -1.00
CA MET A 194 3.65 -19.13 -0.90
C MET A 194 2.67 -19.48 0.22
N SER A 195 2.52 -18.62 1.23
CA SER A 195 1.52 -18.77 2.29
C SER A 195 0.08 -18.45 1.85
N TYR A 196 -0.10 -17.91 0.61
CA TYR A 196 -1.41 -17.54 0.08
C TYR A 196 -2.02 -18.70 -0.73
N ASN A 197 -3.37 -18.74 -0.82
CA ASN A 197 -4.05 -19.64 -1.75
C ASN A 197 -3.88 -19.13 -3.20
N LEU A 198 -2.80 -19.59 -3.84
CA LEU A 198 -2.36 -19.09 -5.16
C LEU A 198 -3.32 -19.49 -6.27
N LEU A 199 -3.86 -20.71 -6.26
CA LEU A 199 -4.68 -21.22 -7.35
C LEU A 199 -6.17 -20.88 -7.19
N GLY A 200 -6.63 -20.60 -5.96
CA GLY A 200 -8.06 -20.43 -5.69
C GLY A 200 -8.85 -21.73 -5.93
N GLY A 201 -9.90 -21.95 -5.22
CA GLY A 201 -10.64 -23.20 -5.25
C GLY A 201 -10.63 -23.82 -3.86
N GLY A 202 -11.75 -24.35 -3.41
CA GLY A 202 -11.86 -25.05 -2.16
C GLY A 202 -10.91 -26.26 -2.14
N GLN A 203 -10.51 -26.63 -0.91
CA GLN A 203 -9.74 -27.79 -0.52
C GLN A 203 -9.36 -28.74 -1.66
N LEU A 204 -8.04 -28.95 -1.84
CA LEU A 204 -7.56 -30.12 -2.56
C LEU A 204 -8.19 -31.35 -1.92
N GLU A 205 -9.14 -31.98 -2.60
CA GLU A 205 -9.47 -33.37 -2.32
C GLU A 205 -8.21 -34.17 -2.64
N LEU A 206 -7.49 -34.56 -1.60
CA LEU A 206 -6.48 -35.58 -1.71
C LEU A 206 -7.23 -36.90 -2.06
N LYS A 207 -7.28 -37.21 -3.33
CA LYS A 207 -7.63 -38.54 -3.78
C LYS A 207 -6.47 -39.45 -3.38
N PHE A 208 -6.61 -40.16 -2.30
CA PHE A 208 -5.81 -41.36 -2.05
C PHE A 208 -6.32 -42.42 -3.02
N GLU A 209 -5.51 -42.77 -3.99
CA GLU A 209 -5.74 -43.99 -4.75
C GLU A 209 -5.47 -45.13 -3.74
N GLU A 210 -6.52 -45.88 -3.39
CA GLU A 210 -6.40 -47.14 -2.67
C GLU A 210 -5.89 -48.19 -3.69
N ASP A 211 -4.71 -48.74 -3.42
CA ASP A 211 -4.14 -49.93 -4.08
C ASP A 211 -4.83 -51.22 -3.53
#